data_07ab165b0f577684c37220e9398bf067
#
_entry.id   07ab165b0f577684c37220e9398bf067
#
_cell.length_a   1.000
_cell.length_b   1.000
_cell.length_c   1.000
_cell.angle_alpha   90.00
_cell.angle_beta   90.00
_cell.angle_gamma   90.00
#
_symmetry.space_group_name_H-M   'P 1'
#
loop_
_entity.id
_entity.type
_entity.pdbx_description
1 polymer ?
#
loop_
_entity_poly.entity_id
_entity_poly.type
_entity_poly.pdbx_seq_one_letter_code
_entity_poly.pdbx_strand_id
1 'polypeptide(L)'
;VLILNLLMTNPFFKNTGPYNLNFLLEKINLKNDNLSEKKIKDIKDLDSSQENEITFLHSKNYTDLAKKTKASYCLTSENFKSFLPDSCKAIITEKVLLHTAQITKIFYPDSITDDYDNTVKDINETEFKGKVKFGKNVLIGDNVKIGKNCLIGHNSIIEKNVNIGDNCSIGSNVIIRNSLIKNNVHILDGCVIGKKGFGFFPNKDSNFRYPQIGIVLIEDNVEIGCGSTIDRGSLSNTIIGKNTFLDNQIHVAHN
;
A
#
# COMPACT_ATOMS: atom_id res chain seq x y z
N VAL A 1 14.88 4.63 12.22
CA VAL A 1 15.03 5.86 11.41
C VAL A 1 14.82 5.56 9.92
N LEU A 2 15.41 4.50 9.37
CA LEU A 2 15.29 4.17 7.91
C LEU A 2 13.86 3.82 7.50
N ILE A 3 13.13 3.06 8.30
CA ILE A 3 11.73 2.66 8.03
C ILE A 3 10.79 3.86 8.17
N LEU A 4 11.02 4.77 9.11
CA LEU A 4 10.21 6.00 9.24
C LEU A 4 10.33 6.89 8.00
N ASN A 5 11.52 7.02 7.42
CA ASN A 5 11.72 7.81 6.20
C ASN A 5 11.11 7.13 4.96
N LEU A 6 11.08 5.80 4.90
CA LEU A 6 10.42 5.03 3.83
C LEU A 6 8.88 5.12 3.91
N LEU A 7 8.32 5.38 5.09
CA LEU A 7 6.88 5.60 5.27
C LEU A 7 6.43 7.00 4.83
N MET A 8 7.35 7.97 4.70
CA MET A 8 7.02 9.33 4.23
C MET A 8 6.86 9.41 2.70
N THR A 9 7.51 8.51 1.95
CA THR A 9 7.37 8.42 0.49
C THR A 9 7.18 6.96 0.13
N ASN A 10 6.04 6.61 -0.51
CA ASN A 10 5.77 5.25 -0.94
C ASN A 10 6.84 4.79 -1.95
N PRO A 11 7.71 3.81 -1.63
CA PRO A 11 8.80 3.41 -2.54
C PRO A 11 8.33 2.54 -3.70
N PHE A 12 7.08 2.07 -3.67
CA PHE A 12 6.56 1.09 -4.62
C PHE A 12 5.66 1.70 -5.69
N PHE A 13 4.98 2.81 -5.37
CA PHE A 13 4.04 3.47 -6.28
C PHE A 13 4.42 4.94 -6.45
N LYS A 14 4.62 5.34 -7.71
CA LYS A 14 4.98 6.72 -8.02
C LYS A 14 3.73 7.60 -8.03
N ASN A 15 3.70 8.59 -7.15
CA ASN A 15 2.72 9.67 -7.21
C ASN A 15 3.03 10.57 -8.42
N THR A 16 2.05 10.78 -9.30
CA THR A 16 2.16 11.62 -10.51
C THR A 16 1.66 13.05 -10.31
N GLY A 17 1.19 13.40 -9.10
CA GLY A 17 0.79 14.76 -8.74
C GLY A 17 1.97 15.75 -8.60
N PRO A 18 1.67 17.00 -8.20
CA PRO A 18 0.37 17.47 -7.74
C PRO A 18 -0.59 17.80 -8.89
N TYR A 19 -1.89 17.75 -8.61
CA TYR A 19 -2.95 18.09 -9.56
C TYR A 19 -3.80 19.26 -9.06
N ASN A 20 -4.35 20.05 -9.99
CA ASN A 20 -5.36 21.06 -9.66
C ASN A 20 -6.64 20.37 -9.17
N LEU A 21 -7.27 20.87 -8.10
CA LEU A 21 -8.48 20.30 -7.54
C LEU A 21 -9.61 20.25 -8.57
N ASN A 22 -9.81 21.30 -9.35
CA ASN A 22 -10.84 21.34 -10.40
C ASN A 22 -10.65 20.24 -11.44
N PHE A 23 -9.41 19.98 -11.85
CA PHE A 23 -9.07 18.87 -12.74
C PHE A 23 -9.48 17.53 -12.14
N LEU A 24 -9.17 17.28 -10.85
CA LEU A 24 -9.53 16.04 -10.17
C LEU A 24 -11.04 15.84 -10.12
N LEU A 25 -11.79 16.89 -9.78
CA LEU A 25 -13.25 16.85 -9.71
C LEU A 25 -13.91 16.65 -11.06
N GLU A 26 -13.41 17.31 -12.10
CA GLU A 26 -13.87 17.10 -13.48
C GLU A 26 -13.70 15.65 -13.93
N LYS A 27 -12.55 15.03 -13.62
CA LYS A 27 -12.26 13.62 -13.96
C LYS A 27 -13.18 12.60 -13.29
N ILE A 28 -13.80 12.98 -12.18
CA ILE A 28 -14.77 12.13 -11.47
C ILE A 28 -16.23 12.60 -11.66
N ASN A 29 -16.46 13.51 -12.62
CA ASN A 29 -17.76 14.09 -12.95
C ASN A 29 -18.46 14.79 -11.76
N LEU A 30 -17.70 15.39 -10.86
CA LEU A 30 -18.19 16.27 -9.82
C LEU A 30 -17.96 17.73 -10.23
N LYS A 31 -19.06 18.50 -10.32
CA LYS A 31 -18.99 19.96 -10.49
C LYS A 31 -18.96 20.62 -9.12
N ASN A 32 -18.11 21.59 -8.95
CA ASN A 32 -18.09 22.42 -7.75
C ASN A 32 -17.77 23.88 -8.14
N ASP A 33 -18.78 24.73 -8.08
CA ASP A 33 -18.73 26.10 -8.60
C ASP A 33 -17.89 27.07 -7.74
N ASN A 34 -17.38 26.63 -6.56
CA ASN A 34 -16.72 27.47 -5.58
C ASN A 34 -15.32 27.01 -5.14
N LEU A 35 -14.67 26.11 -5.89
CA LEU A 35 -13.37 25.58 -5.46
C LEU A 35 -12.20 26.34 -6.10
N SER A 36 -11.24 26.65 -5.23
CA SER A 36 -10.00 27.35 -5.59
C SER A 36 -9.11 26.50 -6.52
N GLU A 37 -8.28 27.16 -7.31
CA GLU A 37 -7.21 26.55 -8.12
C GLU A 37 -6.09 25.92 -7.28
N LYS A 38 -6.40 25.43 -6.08
CA LYS A 38 -5.40 24.81 -5.20
C LYS A 38 -4.87 23.52 -5.80
N LYS A 39 -3.57 23.35 -5.72
CA LYS A 39 -2.88 22.11 -6.08
C LYS A 39 -2.98 21.11 -4.94
N ILE A 40 -3.47 19.93 -5.26
CA ILE A 40 -3.56 18.78 -4.35
C ILE A 40 -2.34 17.88 -4.59
N LYS A 41 -1.60 17.61 -3.52
CA LYS A 41 -0.35 16.85 -3.57
C LYS A 41 -0.59 15.33 -3.63
N ASP A 42 -1.61 14.86 -2.92
CA ASP A 42 -1.87 13.43 -2.77
C ASP A 42 -3.30 13.16 -2.26
N ILE A 43 -3.67 11.89 -2.27
CA ILE A 43 -4.86 11.36 -1.60
C ILE A 43 -4.42 10.35 -0.52
N LYS A 44 -4.92 10.51 0.71
CA LYS A 44 -4.57 9.68 1.86
C LYS A 44 -5.77 9.41 2.75
N ASP A 45 -5.62 8.49 3.69
CA ASP A 45 -6.63 8.27 4.73
C ASP A 45 -6.71 9.47 5.71
N LEU A 46 -7.72 9.45 6.59
CA LEU A 46 -8.02 10.55 7.51
C LEU A 46 -6.87 10.84 8.49
N ASP A 47 -6.15 9.82 8.91
CA ASP A 47 -5.13 9.92 9.95
C ASP A 47 -3.79 10.42 9.40
N SER A 48 -3.40 9.97 8.21
CA SER A 48 -2.12 10.30 7.60
C SER A 48 -2.11 11.56 6.75
N SER A 49 -3.29 12.05 6.34
CA SER A 49 -3.41 13.22 5.46
C SER A 49 -2.94 14.52 6.09
N GLN A 50 -2.36 15.39 5.24
CA GLN A 50 -1.80 16.69 5.61
C GLN A 50 -2.40 17.83 4.76
N GLU A 51 -1.95 19.04 5.02
CA GLU A 51 -2.33 20.22 4.24
C GLU A 51 -2.00 20.06 2.75
N ASN A 52 -2.92 20.49 1.90
CA ASN A 52 -2.91 20.33 0.44
C ASN A 52 -3.05 18.85 -0.02
N GLU A 53 -3.61 18.00 0.82
CA GLU A 53 -4.01 16.65 0.46
C GLU A 53 -5.53 16.49 0.54
N ILE A 54 -6.05 15.46 -0.13
CA ILE A 54 -7.45 15.08 -0.11
C ILE A 54 -7.61 13.78 0.67
N THR A 55 -8.66 13.68 1.46
CA THR A 55 -9.04 12.46 2.20
C THR A 55 -10.50 12.09 1.93
N PHE A 56 -11.02 11.09 2.62
CA PHE A 56 -12.41 10.66 2.48
C PHE A 56 -13.02 10.20 3.81
N LEU A 57 -14.33 10.41 3.96
CA LEU A 57 -15.11 9.92 5.10
C LEU A 57 -16.40 9.30 4.59
N HIS A 58 -16.52 7.97 4.67
CA HIS A 58 -17.65 7.21 4.14
C HIS A 58 -18.48 6.49 5.22
N SER A 59 -18.01 6.45 6.46
CA SER A 59 -18.64 5.69 7.54
C SER A 59 -18.55 6.42 8.87
N LYS A 60 -19.58 6.24 9.70
CA LYS A 60 -19.67 6.78 11.06
C LYS A 60 -18.53 6.31 11.95
N ASN A 61 -17.99 5.13 11.71
CA ASN A 61 -16.89 4.55 12.51
C ASN A 61 -15.61 5.40 12.48
N TYR A 62 -15.45 6.28 11.50
CA TYR A 62 -14.25 7.10 11.30
C TYR A 62 -14.45 8.58 11.65
N THR A 63 -15.60 8.95 12.24
CA THR A 63 -15.91 10.36 12.57
C THR A 63 -14.93 10.98 13.55
N ASP A 64 -14.40 10.21 14.51
CA ASP A 64 -13.43 10.74 15.47
C ASP A 64 -12.05 10.98 14.85
N LEU A 65 -11.67 10.23 13.83
CA LEU A 65 -10.49 10.51 13.02
C LEU A 65 -10.74 11.73 12.10
N ALA A 66 -11.94 11.83 11.53
CA ALA A 66 -12.32 12.94 10.67
C ALA A 66 -12.24 14.30 11.38
N LYS A 67 -12.65 14.39 12.65
CA LYS A 67 -12.52 15.61 13.48
C LYS A 67 -11.08 16.10 13.65
N LYS A 68 -10.09 15.22 13.47
CA LYS A 68 -8.66 15.49 13.71
C LYS A 68 -7.85 15.57 12.42
N THR A 69 -8.48 15.33 11.26
CA THR A 69 -7.77 15.32 9.99
C THR A 69 -7.12 16.66 9.70
N LYS A 70 -5.95 16.62 9.09
CA LYS A 70 -5.21 17.80 8.61
C LYS A 70 -5.37 18.00 7.10
N ALA A 71 -6.18 17.16 6.43
CA ALA A 71 -6.45 17.29 5.01
C ALA A 71 -7.10 18.64 4.68
N SER A 72 -6.77 19.22 3.53
CA SER A 72 -7.45 20.42 3.05
C SER A 72 -8.84 20.15 2.50
N TYR A 73 -9.09 18.92 2.01
CA TYR A 73 -10.36 18.51 1.41
C TYR A 73 -10.73 17.08 1.79
N CYS A 74 -12.03 16.82 1.92
CA CYS A 74 -12.55 15.49 2.23
C CYS A 74 -13.73 15.13 1.34
N LEU A 75 -13.63 14.03 0.59
CA LEU A 75 -14.76 13.40 -0.08
C LEU A 75 -15.69 12.80 0.96
N THR A 76 -16.94 13.24 1.01
CA THR A 76 -17.90 12.76 2.03
C THR A 76 -19.34 12.95 1.58
N SER A 77 -20.30 12.32 2.28
CA SER A 77 -21.73 12.60 2.10
C SER A 77 -22.14 13.78 2.96
N GLU A 78 -23.30 14.39 2.64
CA GLU A 78 -23.85 15.51 3.41
C GLU A 78 -24.02 15.15 4.90
N ASN A 79 -24.38 13.91 5.21
CA ASN A 79 -24.59 13.42 6.57
C ASN A 79 -23.32 13.43 7.44
N PHE A 80 -22.14 13.41 6.85
CA PHE A 80 -20.87 13.39 7.60
C PHE A 80 -20.10 14.71 7.55
N LYS A 81 -20.55 15.70 6.80
CA LYS A 81 -19.89 17.00 6.63
C LYS A 81 -19.60 17.69 7.97
N SER A 82 -20.56 17.61 8.92
CA SER A 82 -20.45 18.27 10.23
C SER A 82 -19.35 17.68 11.14
N PHE A 83 -18.77 16.54 10.80
CA PHE A 83 -17.66 15.95 11.56
C PHE A 83 -16.28 16.45 11.12
N LEU A 84 -16.19 17.21 10.04
CA LEU A 84 -14.94 17.75 9.55
C LEU A 84 -14.57 19.03 10.31
N PRO A 85 -13.27 19.28 10.57
CA PRO A 85 -12.83 20.55 11.14
C PRO A 85 -12.97 21.68 10.09
N ASP A 86 -13.07 22.92 10.55
CA ASP A 86 -13.21 24.12 9.67
C ASP A 86 -12.07 24.25 8.65
N SER A 87 -10.90 23.70 8.95
CA SER A 87 -9.74 23.68 8.06
C SER A 87 -9.89 22.71 6.86
N CYS A 88 -10.82 21.74 6.95
CA CYS A 88 -11.03 20.71 5.94
C CYS A 88 -12.35 20.95 5.18
N LYS A 89 -12.26 21.30 3.91
CA LYS A 89 -13.45 21.57 3.08
C LYS A 89 -14.07 20.26 2.59
N ALA A 90 -15.39 20.10 2.81
CA ALA A 90 -16.14 18.95 2.31
C ALA A 90 -16.34 19.03 0.79
N ILE A 91 -16.12 17.91 0.11
CA ILE A 91 -16.52 17.65 -1.27
C ILE A 91 -17.67 16.64 -1.21
N ILE A 92 -18.89 17.10 -1.44
CA ILE A 92 -20.08 16.27 -1.24
C ILE A 92 -20.31 15.32 -2.40
N THR A 93 -20.47 14.05 -2.07
CA THR A 93 -20.79 12.99 -3.03
C THR A 93 -21.43 11.78 -2.34
N GLU A 94 -22.40 11.16 -3.00
CA GLU A 94 -22.99 9.89 -2.54
C GLU A 94 -22.11 8.67 -2.89
N LYS A 95 -21.15 8.82 -3.79
CA LYS A 95 -20.23 7.75 -4.26
C LYS A 95 -18.84 7.90 -3.69
N VAL A 96 -18.74 8.14 -2.37
CA VAL A 96 -17.47 8.48 -1.70
C VAL A 96 -16.33 7.53 -2.06
N LEU A 97 -16.50 6.23 -1.86
CA LEU A 97 -15.46 5.23 -2.11
C LEU A 97 -15.10 5.11 -3.61
N LEU A 98 -16.08 5.22 -4.52
CA LEU A 98 -15.82 5.18 -5.95
C LEU A 98 -14.98 6.39 -6.39
N HIS A 99 -15.35 7.60 -5.96
CA HIS A 99 -14.61 8.81 -6.29
C HIS A 99 -13.23 8.82 -5.63
N THR A 100 -13.09 8.31 -4.41
CA THR A 100 -11.78 8.07 -3.78
C THR A 100 -10.91 7.16 -4.66
N ALA A 101 -11.45 6.05 -5.11
CA ALA A 101 -10.74 5.10 -5.96
C ALA A 101 -10.34 5.72 -7.32
N GLN A 102 -11.22 6.51 -7.93
CA GLN A 102 -10.93 7.22 -9.19
C GLN A 102 -9.82 8.26 -9.02
N ILE A 103 -9.85 9.05 -7.95
CA ILE A 103 -8.79 10.02 -7.64
C ILE A 103 -7.48 9.30 -7.32
N THR A 104 -7.52 8.20 -6.55
CA THR A 104 -6.33 7.40 -6.27
C THR A 104 -5.68 6.89 -7.55
N LYS A 105 -6.49 6.41 -8.51
CA LYS A 105 -5.97 5.98 -9.83
C LYS A 105 -5.32 7.12 -10.62
N ILE A 106 -5.80 8.36 -10.48
CA ILE A 106 -5.18 9.52 -11.14
C ILE A 106 -3.79 9.79 -10.55
N PHE A 107 -3.66 9.78 -9.22
CA PHE A 107 -2.36 9.96 -8.56
C PHE A 107 -1.40 8.80 -8.78
N TYR A 108 -1.93 7.57 -8.88
CA TYR A 108 -1.16 6.32 -8.93
C TYR A 108 -1.66 5.41 -10.05
N PRO A 109 -1.40 5.74 -11.31
CA PRO A 109 -1.96 5.02 -12.48
C PRO A 109 -1.59 3.55 -12.52
N ASP A 110 -0.39 3.18 -12.00
CA ASP A 110 0.12 1.80 -12.01
C ASP A 110 -0.44 0.93 -10.85
N SER A 111 -1.28 1.51 -9.97
CA SER A 111 -1.75 0.82 -8.75
C SER A 111 -2.77 -0.29 -8.99
N ILE A 112 -3.37 -0.34 -10.16
CA ILE A 112 -4.39 -1.34 -10.54
C ILE A 112 -3.86 -2.46 -11.40
N THR A 113 -2.63 -2.35 -11.92
CA THR A 113 -1.98 -3.39 -12.71
C THR A 113 -1.41 -4.48 -11.80
N ASP A 114 -1.19 -5.67 -12.33
CA ASP A 114 -0.60 -6.81 -11.65
C ASP A 114 0.61 -7.33 -12.45
N ASP A 115 1.32 -6.40 -13.08
CA ASP A 115 2.48 -6.72 -13.88
C ASP A 115 3.57 -7.35 -13.00
N TYR A 116 4.31 -8.28 -13.57
CA TYR A 116 5.49 -8.83 -12.91
C TYR A 116 6.61 -7.78 -12.87
N ASP A 117 7.48 -7.91 -11.88
CA ASP A 117 8.67 -7.06 -11.80
C ASP A 117 9.71 -7.51 -12.85
N ASN A 118 9.91 -6.70 -13.87
CA ASN A 118 10.89 -6.96 -14.93
C ASN A 118 12.34 -6.63 -14.53
N THR A 119 12.56 -6.12 -13.32
CA THR A 119 13.91 -5.81 -12.81
C THR A 119 14.57 -6.99 -12.11
N VAL A 120 13.84 -8.10 -11.87
CA VAL A 120 14.38 -9.26 -11.16
C VAL A 120 15.53 -9.92 -11.94
N LYS A 121 16.57 -10.29 -11.20
CA LYS A 121 17.81 -10.91 -11.70
C LYS A 121 18.14 -12.17 -10.91
N ASP A 122 18.88 -13.08 -11.52
CA ASP A 122 19.49 -14.20 -10.81
C ASP A 122 20.46 -13.70 -9.73
N ILE A 123 20.60 -14.46 -8.66
CA ILE A 123 21.44 -14.10 -7.51
C ILE A 123 22.90 -13.82 -7.92
N ASN A 124 23.40 -14.51 -8.95
CA ASN A 124 24.75 -14.34 -9.43
C ASN A 124 25.03 -12.96 -10.06
N GLU A 125 23.96 -12.25 -10.43
CA GLU A 125 24.00 -10.90 -11.02
C GLU A 125 23.74 -9.81 -9.97
N THR A 126 23.62 -10.17 -8.69
CA THR A 126 23.33 -9.24 -7.59
C THR A 126 24.52 -9.07 -6.63
N GLU A 127 24.50 -8.01 -5.84
CA GLU A 127 25.49 -7.76 -4.79
C GLU A 127 25.38 -8.75 -3.60
N PHE A 128 24.33 -9.55 -3.52
CA PHE A 128 24.07 -10.46 -2.41
C PHE A 128 24.83 -11.78 -2.52
N LYS A 129 25.45 -12.08 -3.67
CA LYS A 129 26.25 -13.28 -3.89
C LYS A 129 27.32 -13.43 -2.80
N GLY A 130 27.25 -14.54 -2.06
CA GLY A 130 28.17 -14.85 -0.96
C GLY A 130 27.91 -14.10 0.36
N LYS A 131 26.93 -13.19 0.43
CA LYS A 131 26.57 -12.44 1.65
C LYS A 131 25.34 -13.00 2.35
N VAL A 132 24.41 -13.61 1.61
CA VAL A 132 23.15 -14.19 2.08
C VAL A 132 23.10 -15.65 1.63
N LYS A 133 22.45 -16.53 2.39
CA LYS A 133 22.24 -17.92 2.01
C LYS A 133 21.04 -18.02 1.07
N PHE A 134 21.27 -18.49 -0.15
CA PHE A 134 20.22 -18.64 -1.15
C PHE A 134 20.04 -20.08 -1.59
N GLY A 135 18.78 -20.45 -1.81
CA GLY A 135 18.41 -21.64 -2.56
C GLY A 135 18.71 -21.49 -4.07
N LYS A 136 18.26 -22.44 -4.86
CA LYS A 136 18.35 -22.40 -6.33
C LYS A 136 17.19 -21.57 -6.90
N ASN A 137 17.41 -20.94 -8.06
CA ASN A 137 16.42 -20.19 -8.83
C ASN A 137 15.76 -19.03 -8.04
N VAL A 138 16.53 -18.35 -7.18
CA VAL A 138 16.04 -17.16 -6.48
C VAL A 138 16.22 -15.95 -7.37
N LEU A 139 15.17 -15.12 -7.47
CA LEU A 139 15.16 -13.89 -8.25
C LEU A 139 15.03 -12.68 -7.34
N ILE A 140 15.86 -11.65 -7.54
CA ILE A 140 15.90 -10.43 -6.73
C ILE A 140 15.76 -9.19 -7.63
N GLY A 141 14.78 -8.35 -7.31
CA GLY A 141 14.51 -7.08 -8.01
C GLY A 141 15.46 -5.95 -7.63
N ASP A 142 15.39 -4.87 -8.38
CA ASP A 142 16.22 -3.69 -8.13
C ASP A 142 15.89 -3.04 -6.76
N ASN A 143 16.91 -2.42 -6.15
CA ASN A 143 16.83 -1.72 -4.85
C ASN A 143 16.34 -2.58 -3.67
N VAL A 144 16.35 -3.90 -3.79
CA VAL A 144 16.10 -4.81 -2.66
C VAL A 144 17.19 -4.64 -1.63
N LYS A 145 16.80 -4.69 -0.35
CA LYS A 145 17.76 -4.72 0.77
C LYS A 145 17.52 -5.97 1.59
N ILE A 146 18.58 -6.68 1.92
CA ILE A 146 18.53 -7.89 2.76
C ILE A 146 19.60 -7.76 3.83
N GLY A 147 19.17 -7.87 5.08
CA GLY A 147 20.03 -7.79 6.25
C GLY A 147 20.95 -8.99 6.43
N LYS A 148 21.64 -9.00 7.58
CA LYS A 148 22.60 -10.05 7.92
C LYS A 148 21.90 -11.34 8.34
N ASN A 149 22.60 -12.48 8.18
CA ASN A 149 22.16 -13.80 8.63
C ASN A 149 20.78 -14.24 8.07
N CYS A 150 20.45 -13.79 6.85
CA CYS A 150 19.22 -14.16 6.19
C CYS A 150 19.38 -15.43 5.34
N LEU A 151 18.26 -16.14 5.18
CA LEU A 151 18.11 -17.30 4.29
C LEU A 151 16.92 -17.06 3.36
N ILE A 152 17.10 -17.30 2.06
CA ILE A 152 16.02 -17.25 1.07
C ILE A 152 15.96 -18.61 0.37
N GLY A 153 14.82 -19.29 0.46
CA GLY A 153 14.59 -20.64 -0.07
C GLY A 153 14.52 -20.70 -1.59
N HIS A 154 14.41 -21.93 -2.11
CA HIS A 154 14.40 -22.20 -3.55
C HIS A 154 13.19 -21.55 -4.26
N ASN A 155 13.37 -21.11 -5.52
CA ASN A 155 12.34 -20.59 -6.41
C ASN A 155 11.58 -19.37 -5.82
N SER A 156 12.15 -18.65 -4.87
CA SER A 156 11.52 -17.48 -4.27
C SER A 156 11.86 -16.20 -5.04
N ILE A 157 10.92 -15.26 -5.07
CA ILE A 157 11.02 -14.00 -5.81
C ILE A 157 10.86 -12.85 -4.83
N ILE A 158 11.85 -11.99 -4.74
CA ILE A 158 11.83 -10.75 -3.96
C ILE A 158 11.80 -9.59 -4.94
N GLU A 159 10.64 -8.95 -5.10
CA GLU A 159 10.48 -7.88 -6.07
C GLU A 159 11.13 -6.56 -5.60
N LYS A 160 11.27 -5.63 -6.54
CA LYS A 160 11.96 -4.35 -6.34
C LYS A 160 11.50 -3.59 -5.09
N ASN A 161 12.43 -2.84 -4.51
CA ASN A 161 12.24 -1.97 -3.34
C ASN A 161 11.86 -2.70 -2.04
N VAL A 162 11.72 -4.03 -2.03
CA VAL A 162 11.48 -4.81 -0.79
C VAL A 162 12.67 -4.65 0.15
N ASN A 163 12.37 -4.50 1.43
CA ASN A 163 13.39 -4.43 2.47
C ASN A 163 13.17 -5.57 3.47
N ILE A 164 14.19 -6.37 3.72
CA ILE A 164 14.22 -7.47 4.67
C ILE A 164 15.29 -7.17 5.70
N GLY A 165 14.94 -7.18 6.97
CA GLY A 165 15.83 -6.94 8.10
C GLY A 165 16.79 -8.10 8.39
N ASP A 166 17.40 -8.07 9.55
CA ASP A 166 18.39 -9.07 9.98
C ASP A 166 17.74 -10.36 10.49
N ASN A 167 18.45 -11.49 10.37
CA ASN A 167 18.07 -12.80 10.91
C ASN A 167 16.73 -13.32 10.39
N CYS A 168 16.37 -13.02 9.14
CA CYS A 168 15.13 -13.47 8.53
C CYS A 168 15.29 -14.78 7.76
N SER A 169 14.26 -15.62 7.80
CA SER A 169 14.20 -16.86 7.02
C SER A 169 12.97 -16.82 6.10
N ILE A 170 13.22 -16.83 4.82
CA ILE A 170 12.19 -16.88 3.78
C ILE A 170 12.22 -18.28 3.17
N GLY A 171 11.11 -18.98 3.19
CA GLY A 171 10.95 -20.32 2.66
C GLY A 171 11.06 -20.42 1.14
N SER A 172 10.77 -21.60 0.60
CA SER A 172 10.78 -21.86 -0.84
C SER A 172 9.45 -21.48 -1.49
N ASN A 173 9.48 -21.11 -2.76
CA ASN A 173 8.31 -20.69 -3.54
C ASN A 173 7.56 -19.49 -2.94
N VAL A 174 8.25 -18.61 -2.23
CA VAL A 174 7.69 -17.40 -1.62
C VAL A 174 7.81 -16.23 -2.60
N ILE A 175 6.76 -15.43 -2.70
CA ILE A 175 6.78 -14.17 -3.47
C ILE A 175 6.57 -13.00 -2.52
N ILE A 176 7.53 -12.08 -2.48
CA ILE A 176 7.44 -10.87 -1.67
C ILE A 176 7.50 -9.65 -2.57
N ARG A 177 6.49 -8.78 -2.45
CA ARG A 177 6.37 -7.51 -3.16
C ARG A 177 5.77 -6.45 -2.24
N ASN A 178 5.98 -5.18 -2.55
CA ASN A 178 5.33 -4.05 -1.84
C ASN A 178 5.38 -4.19 -0.30
N SER A 179 6.52 -4.64 0.25
CA SER A 179 6.63 -5.01 1.66
C SER A 179 7.90 -4.53 2.30
N LEU A 180 7.80 -4.15 3.57
CA LEU A 180 8.93 -3.87 4.45
C LEU A 180 8.87 -4.87 5.62
N ILE A 181 9.93 -5.65 5.78
CA ILE A 181 10.04 -6.74 6.74
C ILE A 181 11.13 -6.37 7.74
N LYS A 182 10.81 -6.39 9.03
CA LYS A 182 11.76 -6.13 10.11
C LYS A 182 12.60 -7.37 10.43
N ASN A 183 13.16 -7.42 11.62
CA ASN A 183 14.13 -8.44 12.01
C ASN A 183 13.50 -9.71 12.59
N ASN A 184 14.21 -10.83 12.54
CA ASN A 184 13.80 -12.12 13.11
C ASN A 184 12.44 -12.59 12.57
N VAL A 185 12.17 -12.39 11.28
CA VAL A 185 10.92 -12.78 10.65
C VAL A 185 11.11 -14.10 9.91
N HIS A 186 10.17 -15.02 10.10
CA HIS A 186 10.10 -16.31 9.43
C HIS A 186 8.86 -16.37 8.54
N ILE A 187 9.05 -16.50 7.23
CA ILE A 187 7.98 -16.70 6.26
C ILE A 187 8.15 -18.08 5.64
N LEU A 188 7.22 -18.98 5.91
CA LEU A 188 7.31 -20.38 5.48
C LEU A 188 6.95 -20.55 4.00
N ASP A 189 7.09 -21.77 3.50
CA ASP A 189 7.01 -22.10 2.08
C ASP A 189 5.67 -21.69 1.43
N GLY A 190 5.72 -21.24 0.19
CA GLY A 190 4.55 -20.98 -0.64
C GLY A 190 3.75 -19.71 -0.29
N CYS A 191 4.24 -18.85 0.60
CA CYS A 191 3.56 -17.62 0.96
C CYS A 191 3.60 -16.56 -0.15
N VAL A 192 2.55 -15.74 -0.25
CA VAL A 192 2.49 -14.58 -1.14
C VAL A 192 2.22 -13.32 -0.33
N ILE A 193 3.21 -12.42 -0.28
CA ILE A 193 3.17 -11.22 0.55
C ILE A 193 3.11 -9.97 -0.33
N GLY A 194 2.20 -9.04 0.01
CA GLY A 194 2.12 -7.71 -0.60
C GLY A 194 1.41 -7.66 -1.94
N LYS A 195 0.67 -8.70 -2.31
CA LYS A 195 -0.21 -8.66 -3.47
C LYS A 195 -1.37 -7.69 -3.24
N LYS A 196 -1.97 -7.17 -4.32
CA LYS A 196 -3.14 -6.29 -4.19
C LYS A 196 -4.33 -7.02 -3.57
N GLY A 197 -5.04 -6.34 -2.67
CA GLY A 197 -6.25 -6.83 -2.06
C GLY A 197 -7.43 -6.93 -3.03
N PHE A 198 -8.50 -7.57 -2.59
CA PHE A 198 -9.71 -7.79 -3.36
C PHE A 198 -10.72 -6.67 -3.09
N GLY A 199 -10.87 -5.74 -4.06
CA GLY A 199 -11.85 -4.65 -3.98
C GLY A 199 -12.20 -4.13 -5.38
N PHE A 200 -13.48 -3.97 -5.65
CA PHE A 200 -13.96 -3.43 -6.93
C PHE A 200 -15.35 -2.81 -6.81
N PHE A 201 -15.70 -1.98 -7.78
CA PHE A 201 -17.03 -1.43 -7.97
C PHE A 201 -17.66 -2.07 -9.21
N PRO A 202 -18.83 -2.71 -9.10
CA PRO A 202 -19.56 -3.23 -10.25
C PRO A 202 -19.92 -2.09 -11.21
N ASN A 203 -19.73 -2.32 -12.49
CA ASN A 203 -20.17 -1.42 -13.56
C ASN A 203 -20.71 -2.26 -14.73
N LYS A 204 -21.55 -1.63 -15.59
CA LYS A 204 -22.26 -2.31 -16.68
C LYS A 204 -21.32 -3.04 -17.66
N ASP A 205 -20.23 -2.37 -18.02
CA ASP A 205 -19.32 -2.87 -19.07
C ASP A 205 -18.09 -3.59 -18.47
N SER A 206 -17.62 -3.17 -17.30
CA SER A 206 -16.49 -3.78 -16.61
C SER A 206 -16.40 -3.31 -15.16
N ASN A 207 -15.92 -4.15 -14.26
CA ASN A 207 -15.70 -3.79 -12.86
C ASN A 207 -14.54 -2.79 -12.74
N PHE A 208 -14.75 -1.70 -12.00
CA PHE A 208 -13.68 -0.78 -11.65
C PHE A 208 -12.95 -1.28 -10.40
N ARG A 209 -11.69 -1.65 -10.55
CA ARG A 209 -10.86 -2.15 -9.45
C ARG A 209 -10.49 -1.02 -8.49
N TYR A 210 -10.62 -1.25 -7.17
CA TYR A 210 -10.13 -0.32 -6.16
C TYR A 210 -8.59 -0.31 -6.16
N PRO A 211 -7.93 0.84 -6.34
CA PRO A 211 -6.48 0.93 -6.26
C PRO A 211 -5.96 0.56 -4.86
N GLN A 212 -4.84 -0.14 -4.83
CA GLN A 212 -4.19 -0.58 -3.60
C GLN A 212 -2.76 -0.06 -3.62
N ILE A 213 -2.50 1.04 -2.94
CA ILE A 213 -1.19 1.71 -2.89
C ILE A 213 -0.49 1.58 -1.54
N GLY A 214 -1.19 1.05 -0.54
CA GLY A 214 -0.57 0.70 0.73
C GLY A 214 0.45 -0.42 0.55
N ILE A 215 1.20 -0.69 1.60
CA ILE A 215 2.23 -1.74 1.65
C ILE A 215 1.93 -2.73 2.76
N VAL A 216 2.68 -3.82 2.79
CA VAL A 216 2.71 -4.73 3.96
C VAL A 216 3.89 -4.35 4.84
N LEU A 217 3.62 -4.14 6.12
CA LEU A 217 4.63 -3.99 7.16
C LEU A 217 4.62 -5.23 8.04
N ILE A 218 5.74 -5.95 8.10
CA ILE A 218 5.90 -7.10 8.99
C ILE A 218 6.90 -6.70 10.07
N GLU A 219 6.44 -6.70 11.32
CA GLU A 219 7.25 -6.27 12.44
C GLU A 219 8.19 -7.38 12.95
N ASP A 220 8.98 -7.09 14.01
CA ASP A 220 9.97 -8.03 14.52
C ASP A 220 9.34 -9.28 15.11
N ASN A 221 10.05 -10.40 15.02
CA ASN A 221 9.71 -11.69 15.61
C ASN A 221 8.36 -12.25 15.14
N VAL A 222 8.06 -12.11 13.86
CA VAL A 222 6.83 -12.62 13.23
C VAL A 222 7.12 -13.95 12.54
N GLU A 223 6.18 -14.91 12.66
CA GLU A 223 6.18 -16.14 11.88
C GLU A 223 4.89 -16.23 11.05
N ILE A 224 5.04 -16.62 9.78
CA ILE A 224 3.93 -16.75 8.84
C ILE A 224 3.96 -18.18 8.26
N GLY A 225 2.91 -18.96 8.55
CA GLY A 225 2.76 -20.34 8.14
C GLY A 225 2.62 -20.53 6.64
N CYS A 226 2.89 -21.76 6.19
CA CYS A 226 2.95 -22.16 4.78
C CYS A 226 1.69 -21.76 4.00
N GLY A 227 1.87 -21.31 2.77
CA GLY A 227 0.77 -21.03 1.84
C GLY A 227 -0.11 -19.84 2.22
N SER A 228 0.28 -19.06 3.23
CA SER A 228 -0.48 -17.89 3.65
C SER A 228 -0.34 -16.72 2.66
N THR A 229 -1.38 -15.90 2.58
CA THR A 229 -1.41 -14.71 1.71
C THR A 229 -1.68 -13.47 2.53
N ILE A 230 -0.86 -12.43 2.34
CA ILE A 230 -1.03 -11.14 3.01
C ILE A 230 -1.13 -10.05 1.95
N ASP A 231 -2.32 -9.45 1.85
CA ASP A 231 -2.59 -8.40 0.88
C ASP A 231 -2.04 -7.05 1.38
N ARG A 232 -1.53 -6.23 0.45
CA ARG A 232 -1.17 -4.85 0.77
C ARG A 232 -2.41 -3.99 0.98
N GLY A 233 -2.28 -2.95 1.78
CA GLY A 233 -3.37 -2.06 2.09
C GLY A 233 -3.86 -1.22 0.90
N SER A 234 -5.00 -0.59 1.05
CA SER A 234 -5.56 0.32 0.04
C SER A 234 -4.85 1.68 0.04
N LEU A 235 -5.26 2.62 0.88
CA LEU A 235 -4.52 3.87 1.14
C LEU A 235 -3.63 3.74 2.37
N SER A 236 -4.09 3.06 3.41
CA SER A 236 -3.30 2.68 4.59
C SER A 236 -2.50 1.39 4.33
N ASN A 237 -1.65 1.01 5.28
CA ASN A 237 -0.84 -0.19 5.20
C ASN A 237 -1.50 -1.38 5.90
N THR A 238 -1.23 -2.59 5.43
CA THR A 238 -1.48 -3.82 6.19
C THR A 238 -0.31 -4.06 7.13
N ILE A 239 -0.56 -4.20 8.41
CA ILE A 239 0.49 -4.32 9.43
C ILE A 239 0.35 -5.65 10.18
N ILE A 240 1.39 -6.47 10.12
CA ILE A 240 1.53 -7.65 10.99
C ILE A 240 2.39 -7.23 12.17
N GLY A 241 1.76 -7.13 13.33
CA GLY A 241 2.39 -6.60 14.55
C GLY A 241 3.48 -7.52 15.10
N LYS A 242 4.33 -6.96 15.96
CA LYS A 242 5.44 -7.66 16.60
C LYS A 242 4.98 -8.91 17.35
N ASN A 243 5.78 -9.98 17.30
CA ASN A 243 5.54 -11.26 17.96
C ASN A 243 4.26 -11.99 17.50
N THR A 244 3.76 -11.70 16.30
CA THR A 244 2.60 -12.40 15.70
C THR A 244 3.02 -13.72 15.09
N PHE A 245 2.25 -14.78 15.37
CA PHE A 245 2.36 -16.09 14.74
C PHE A 245 1.08 -16.37 13.96
N LEU A 246 1.18 -16.60 12.66
CA LEU A 246 0.08 -16.98 11.78
C LEU A 246 0.26 -18.45 11.40
N ASP A 247 -0.80 -19.23 11.50
CA ASP A 247 -0.81 -20.62 11.07
C ASP A 247 -0.79 -20.75 9.54
N ASN A 248 -0.73 -21.96 9.03
CA ASN A 248 -0.72 -22.23 7.60
C ASN A 248 -2.02 -21.81 6.93
N GLN A 249 -1.94 -21.41 5.65
CA GLN A 249 -3.09 -21.08 4.81
C GLN A 249 -3.99 -19.95 5.37
N ILE A 250 -3.40 -19.01 6.07
CA ILE A 250 -4.09 -17.81 6.54
C ILE A 250 -4.15 -16.77 5.43
N HIS A 251 -5.32 -16.18 5.23
CA HIS A 251 -5.49 -14.99 4.40
C HIS A 251 -5.67 -13.75 5.29
N VAL A 252 -4.71 -12.84 5.24
CA VAL A 252 -4.84 -11.50 5.80
C VAL A 252 -5.22 -10.55 4.68
N ALA A 253 -6.47 -10.06 4.71
CA ALA A 253 -6.96 -9.07 3.76
C ALA A 253 -6.31 -7.70 4.00
N HIS A 254 -6.53 -6.79 3.08
CA HIS A 254 -5.96 -5.44 3.10
C HIS A 254 -6.51 -4.55 4.24
N ASN A 255 -5.66 -3.72 4.82
CA ASN A 255 -5.84 -2.73 5.92
C ASN A 255 -5.90 -3.33 7.32
#